data_6d2e3cc484aca70ff21f157090af2b30
#
_entry.id   6d2e3cc484aca70ff21f157090af2b30
#
_cell.length_a   1.000
_cell.length_b   1.000
_cell.length_c   1.000
_cell.angle_alpha   90.00
_cell.angle_beta   90.00
_cell.angle_gamma   90.00
#
_symmetry.space_group_name_H-M   'P 1'
#
loop_
_entity.id
_entity.type
_entity.pdbx_description
1 polymer ?
#
loop_
_entity_poly.entity_id
_entity_poly.type
_entity_poly.pdbx_seq_one_letter_code
_entity_poly.pdbx_strand_id
1 'polypeptide(L)'
;MSDRYAGWIGQIYTRERYAARISRRTKKLRSGQFVEEVLPVESVAEYYTHFPVLEIDFTFYRSLLDRKGNPTQNYHVLRSYRQHMTEDDGVFLKVPQAVCARKVRKGGAYVPNPDYLDAGLYTDGFFAPACEILGEALHGLIFEQEYQRRDEQAPPEVMAEEWDRFFDNVPRDPRRHLEIRTGRLLSRALFDVLGKHGVGQVLSHWTWLPSLRTQWEKSGGGLPSGDGSQVVRLVTPRGKTYEETYTAAHPFDAMVEGMLHDGTVEETVEIIRGVVQRGSRLYLFINNRAGGNAPLIAQRIAREFMPETD
;
A
#
# COMPACT_ATOMS: atom_id res chain seq x y z
N MET A 1 -3.68 4.16 -1.98
CA MET A 1 -3.35 5.60 -1.96
C MET A 1 -4.31 6.30 -2.91
N SER A 2 -4.58 7.59 -2.74
CA SER A 2 -5.38 8.28 -3.73
C SER A 2 -4.46 8.71 -4.86
N ASP A 3 -4.75 8.25 -6.03
CA ASP A 3 -4.10 8.53 -7.31
C ASP A 3 -4.70 9.78 -7.99
N ARG A 4 -5.84 10.27 -7.50
CA ARG A 4 -6.68 11.26 -8.18
C ARG A 4 -6.77 12.59 -7.42
N TYR A 5 -5.65 13.07 -6.90
CA TYR A 5 -5.59 14.36 -6.23
C TYR A 5 -5.52 15.53 -7.21
N ALA A 6 -6.40 16.52 -7.04
CA ALA A 6 -6.35 17.77 -7.81
C ALA A 6 -5.06 18.57 -7.56
N GLY A 7 -4.38 18.39 -6.42
CA GLY A 7 -3.06 18.96 -6.14
C GLY A 7 -1.94 18.52 -7.11
N TRP A 8 -2.18 17.47 -7.91
CA TRP A 8 -1.23 17.02 -8.96
C TRP A 8 -1.56 17.57 -10.35
N ILE A 9 -2.56 18.44 -10.48
CA ILE A 9 -2.86 19.14 -11.73
C ILE A 9 -1.67 20.02 -12.11
N GLY A 10 -1.24 19.90 -13.36
CA GLY A 10 -0.03 20.57 -13.88
C GLY A 10 1.27 19.78 -13.65
N GLN A 11 1.24 18.68 -12.89
CA GLN A 11 2.36 17.75 -12.72
C GLN A 11 2.07 16.39 -13.41
N ILE A 12 0.93 15.81 -13.10
CA ILE A 12 0.47 14.50 -13.60
C ILE A 12 -0.77 14.67 -14.48
N TYR A 13 -1.67 15.59 -14.12
CA TYR A 13 -2.97 15.76 -14.76
C TYR A 13 -3.09 17.07 -15.51
N THR A 14 -3.78 17.03 -16.67
CA THR A 14 -4.09 18.20 -17.47
C THR A 14 -5.31 18.92 -16.87
N ARG A 15 -5.12 20.20 -16.50
CA ARG A 15 -6.17 21.00 -15.82
C ARG A 15 -7.46 21.09 -16.63
N GLU A 16 -7.34 21.42 -17.91
CA GLU A 16 -8.47 21.72 -18.80
C GLU A 16 -9.37 20.49 -19.01
N ARG A 17 -8.77 19.30 -18.97
CA ARG A 17 -9.47 18.04 -19.22
C ARG A 17 -10.48 17.67 -18.12
N TYR A 18 -10.21 18.03 -16.86
CA TYR A 18 -10.99 17.56 -15.71
C TYR A 18 -11.64 18.68 -14.89
N ALA A 19 -11.38 19.95 -15.15
CA ALA A 19 -11.80 21.08 -14.33
C ALA A 19 -13.30 21.08 -13.96
N ALA A 20 -14.18 20.73 -14.92
CA ALA A 20 -15.62 20.67 -14.72
C ALA A 20 -16.13 19.43 -13.96
N ARG A 21 -15.26 18.43 -13.72
CA ARG A 21 -15.63 17.13 -13.14
C ARG A 21 -14.89 16.80 -11.84
N ILE A 22 -14.19 17.76 -11.27
CA ILE A 22 -13.55 17.63 -9.97
C ILE A 22 -14.62 17.54 -8.90
N SER A 23 -14.62 16.47 -8.14
CA SER A 23 -15.51 16.30 -6.99
C SER A 23 -14.86 16.83 -5.71
N ARG A 24 -15.67 17.40 -4.81
CA ARG A 24 -15.20 17.90 -3.53
C ARG A 24 -15.74 17.05 -2.39
N ARG A 25 -14.85 16.69 -1.46
CA ARG A 25 -15.20 15.96 -0.24
C ARG A 25 -14.64 16.68 0.97
N THR A 26 -15.43 16.77 2.03
CA THR A 26 -14.94 17.32 3.30
C THR A 26 -14.39 16.20 4.16
N LYS A 27 -13.12 16.29 4.51
CA LYS A 27 -12.48 15.42 5.48
C LYS A 27 -12.39 16.13 6.82
N LYS A 28 -12.93 15.50 7.85
CA LYS A 28 -12.88 16.00 9.23
C LYS A 28 -11.79 15.27 9.99
N LEU A 29 -10.84 16.00 10.55
CA LEU A 29 -9.80 15.53 11.46
C LEU A 29 -9.93 16.34 12.77
N ARG A 30 -9.23 15.93 13.84
CA ARG A 30 -9.20 16.70 15.09
C ARG A 30 -8.59 18.09 14.88
N SER A 31 -7.62 18.20 13.98
CA SER A 31 -6.92 19.43 13.62
C SER A 31 -7.77 20.41 12.77
N GLY A 32 -8.94 19.97 12.24
CA GLY A 32 -9.79 20.82 11.40
C GLY A 32 -10.57 20.09 10.32
N GLN A 33 -11.14 20.89 9.42
CA GLN A 33 -11.83 20.41 8.22
C GLN A 33 -11.00 20.75 6.99
N PHE A 34 -10.84 19.76 6.11
CA PHE A 34 -10.08 19.86 4.88
C PHE A 34 -10.97 19.53 3.69
N VAL A 35 -10.83 20.28 2.62
CA VAL A 35 -11.53 20.01 1.36
C VAL A 35 -10.58 19.20 0.48
N GLU A 36 -10.94 17.95 0.21
CA GLU A 36 -10.26 17.11 -0.77
C GLU A 36 -10.92 17.29 -2.13
N GLU A 37 -10.17 17.73 -3.12
CA GLU A 37 -10.58 17.76 -4.52
C GLU A 37 -10.07 16.50 -5.19
N VAL A 38 -10.96 15.73 -5.82
CA VAL A 38 -10.67 14.40 -6.40
C VAL A 38 -11.13 14.39 -7.85
N LEU A 39 -10.22 14.01 -8.74
CA LEU A 39 -10.52 13.86 -10.17
C LEU A 39 -11.41 12.64 -10.43
N PRO A 40 -12.09 12.57 -11.60
CA PRO A 40 -12.88 11.42 -12.00
C PRO A 40 -12.00 10.20 -12.27
N VAL A 41 -12.58 8.97 -12.28
CA VAL A 41 -11.82 7.71 -12.41
C VAL A 41 -11.02 7.65 -13.72
N GLU A 42 -11.57 8.15 -14.81
CA GLU A 42 -10.91 8.18 -16.12
C GLU A 42 -9.58 8.94 -16.13
N SER A 43 -9.31 9.78 -15.14
CA SER A 43 -8.01 10.46 -15.00
C SER A 43 -6.85 9.47 -14.75
N VAL A 44 -7.13 8.26 -14.33
CA VAL A 44 -6.10 7.23 -14.15
C VAL A 44 -5.35 6.91 -15.44
N ALA A 45 -5.96 7.12 -16.61
CA ALA A 45 -5.27 6.98 -17.90
C ALA A 45 -4.08 7.96 -18.03
N GLU A 46 -4.20 9.21 -17.52
CA GLU A 46 -3.05 10.13 -17.46
C GLU A 46 -2.04 9.72 -16.40
N TYR A 47 -2.50 9.22 -15.23
CA TYR A 47 -1.60 8.69 -14.22
C TYR A 47 -0.65 7.63 -14.80
N TYR A 48 -1.17 6.70 -15.59
CA TYR A 48 -0.39 5.62 -16.18
C TYR A 48 0.61 6.09 -17.26
N THR A 49 0.47 7.27 -17.81
CA THR A 49 1.52 7.84 -18.67
C THR A 49 2.80 8.24 -17.91
N HIS A 50 2.71 8.35 -16.58
CA HIS A 50 3.82 8.71 -15.70
C HIS A 50 4.31 7.54 -14.83
N PHE A 51 3.39 6.66 -14.39
CA PHE A 51 3.68 5.57 -13.46
C PHE A 51 3.01 4.28 -13.96
N PRO A 52 3.76 3.22 -14.21
CA PRO A 52 3.20 1.98 -14.80
C PRO A 52 2.41 1.14 -13.78
N VAL A 53 2.37 1.53 -12.52
CA VAL A 53 1.71 0.75 -11.47
C VAL A 53 1.02 1.66 -10.45
N LEU A 54 -0.16 1.23 -10.00
CA LEU A 54 -0.97 1.92 -9.00
C LEU A 54 -1.29 1.00 -7.82
N GLU A 55 -1.12 1.49 -6.57
CA GLU A 55 -1.66 0.84 -5.38
C GLU A 55 -3.07 1.36 -5.10
N ILE A 56 -4.05 0.47 -5.09
CA ILE A 56 -5.45 0.77 -4.75
C ILE A 56 -5.73 0.36 -3.31
N ASP A 57 -6.16 1.30 -2.47
CA ASP A 57 -6.41 1.08 -1.03
C ASP A 57 -7.90 1.06 -0.62
N PHE A 58 -8.83 1.42 -1.48
CA PHE A 58 -10.25 1.39 -1.12
C PHE A 58 -10.77 -0.03 -0.84
N THR A 59 -10.14 -1.04 -1.44
CA THR A 59 -10.45 -2.45 -1.18
C THR A 59 -10.10 -2.88 0.25
N PHE A 60 -9.19 -2.18 0.91
CA PHE A 60 -8.86 -2.40 2.32
C PHE A 60 -10.06 -2.17 3.26
N TYR A 61 -10.89 -1.17 2.95
CA TYR A 61 -12.02 -0.80 3.81
C TYR A 61 -13.26 -1.65 3.56
N ARG A 62 -13.39 -2.26 2.38
CA ARG A 62 -14.54 -3.08 2.03
C ARG A 62 -14.15 -4.06 0.92
N SER A 63 -14.57 -5.32 1.06
CA SER A 63 -14.35 -6.37 0.05
C SER A 63 -15.08 -6.09 -1.26
N LEU A 64 -14.71 -6.80 -2.32
CA LEU A 64 -15.31 -6.68 -3.65
C LEU A 64 -16.73 -7.28 -3.70
N LEU A 65 -16.92 -8.43 -3.04
CA LEU A 65 -18.26 -9.01 -2.85
C LEU A 65 -18.66 -8.94 -1.37
N ASP A 66 -19.95 -8.89 -1.12
CA ASP A 66 -20.50 -9.03 0.22
C ASP A 66 -20.58 -10.52 0.62
N ARG A 67 -21.00 -10.82 1.87
CA ARG A 67 -21.13 -12.20 2.37
C ARG A 67 -22.17 -13.06 1.64
N LYS A 68 -23.03 -12.45 0.81
CA LYS A 68 -24.02 -13.14 -0.03
C LYS A 68 -23.52 -13.31 -1.45
N GLY A 69 -22.29 -12.89 -1.77
CA GLY A 69 -21.71 -12.93 -3.10
C GLY A 69 -22.16 -11.78 -4.02
N ASN A 70 -22.85 -10.76 -3.50
CA ASN A 70 -23.26 -9.63 -4.33
C ASN A 70 -22.13 -8.62 -4.49
N PRO A 71 -21.96 -8.04 -5.71
CA PRO A 71 -20.99 -6.97 -5.96
C PRO A 71 -21.19 -5.76 -5.04
N THR A 72 -20.11 -5.30 -4.41
CA THR A 72 -20.11 -4.08 -3.63
C THR A 72 -19.80 -2.87 -4.51
N GLN A 73 -19.90 -1.65 -3.95
CA GLN A 73 -19.46 -0.44 -4.66
C GLN A 73 -17.99 -0.55 -5.12
N ASN A 74 -17.12 -1.19 -4.32
CA ASN A 74 -15.71 -1.36 -4.67
C ASN A 74 -15.49 -2.25 -5.89
N TYR A 75 -16.33 -3.25 -6.11
CA TYR A 75 -16.33 -4.07 -7.32
C TYR A 75 -16.55 -3.21 -8.56
N HIS A 76 -17.57 -2.35 -8.55
CA HIS A 76 -17.91 -1.49 -9.68
C HIS A 76 -16.84 -0.42 -9.93
N VAL A 77 -16.27 0.15 -8.85
CA VAL A 77 -15.16 1.11 -8.96
C VAL A 77 -13.92 0.44 -9.56
N LEU A 78 -13.56 -0.77 -9.12
CA LEU A 78 -12.41 -1.50 -9.67
C LEU A 78 -12.59 -1.82 -11.16
N ARG A 79 -13.79 -2.24 -11.57
CA ARG A 79 -14.12 -2.42 -12.99
C ARG A 79 -13.98 -1.14 -13.80
N SER A 80 -14.39 0.00 -13.21
CA SER A 80 -14.21 1.30 -13.86
C SER A 80 -12.73 1.65 -14.04
N TYR A 81 -11.87 1.39 -13.05
CA TYR A 81 -10.41 1.55 -13.22
C TYR A 81 -9.89 0.71 -14.39
N ARG A 82 -10.25 -0.58 -14.44
CA ARG A 82 -9.79 -1.51 -15.49
C ARG A 82 -10.12 -1.03 -16.90
N GLN A 83 -11.25 -0.33 -17.09
CA GLN A 83 -11.66 0.24 -18.39
C GLN A 83 -10.74 1.35 -18.90
N HIS A 84 -9.94 1.96 -18.04
CA HIS A 84 -9.01 3.07 -18.35
C HIS A 84 -7.54 2.66 -18.26
N MET A 85 -7.26 1.36 -18.25
CA MET A 85 -5.92 0.76 -18.21
C MET A 85 -5.62 0.08 -19.54
N THR A 86 -4.34 0.10 -19.92
CA THR A 86 -3.77 -0.66 -21.02
C THR A 86 -3.27 -2.04 -20.54
N GLU A 87 -2.62 -2.81 -21.41
CA GLU A 87 -2.00 -4.09 -21.07
C GLU A 87 -0.70 -3.92 -20.25
N ASP A 88 -0.04 -2.78 -20.40
CA ASP A 88 1.21 -2.47 -19.70
C ASP A 88 0.98 -1.93 -18.27
N ASP A 89 -0.26 -1.60 -17.91
CA ASP A 89 -0.61 -0.99 -16.64
C ASP A 89 -0.88 -2.02 -15.55
N GLY A 90 -0.30 -1.81 -14.38
CA GLY A 90 -0.41 -2.71 -13.25
C GLY A 90 -1.13 -2.14 -12.03
N VAL A 91 -1.77 -3.02 -11.25
CA VAL A 91 -2.44 -2.68 -10.00
C VAL A 91 -1.95 -3.56 -8.87
N PHE A 92 -1.65 -2.95 -7.75
CA PHE A 92 -1.58 -3.61 -6.44
C PHE A 92 -2.86 -3.33 -5.66
N LEU A 93 -3.48 -4.38 -5.15
CA LEU A 93 -4.66 -4.27 -4.29
C LEU A 93 -4.29 -4.52 -2.83
N LYS A 94 -4.84 -3.71 -1.94
CA LYS A 94 -4.83 -4.03 -0.51
C LYS A 94 -5.94 -5.02 -0.21
N VAL A 95 -5.56 -6.13 0.42
CA VAL A 95 -6.50 -7.14 0.94
C VAL A 95 -7.39 -6.48 2.01
N PRO A 96 -8.69 -6.80 2.07
CA PRO A 96 -9.60 -6.20 3.04
C PRO A 96 -9.12 -6.30 4.48
N GLN A 97 -9.24 -5.21 5.24
CA GLN A 97 -8.92 -5.19 6.67
C GLN A 97 -9.68 -6.27 7.45
N ALA A 98 -10.88 -6.59 7.03
CA ALA A 98 -11.67 -7.68 7.62
C ALA A 98 -10.94 -9.03 7.58
N VAL A 99 -10.07 -9.27 6.60
CA VAL A 99 -9.22 -10.48 6.55
C VAL A 99 -7.95 -10.29 7.38
N CYS A 100 -7.28 -9.14 7.28
CA CYS A 100 -5.90 -8.99 7.78
C CYS A 100 -5.80 -8.55 9.24
N ALA A 101 -6.79 -7.84 9.78
CA ALA A 101 -6.70 -7.23 11.09
C ALA A 101 -7.34 -8.10 12.18
N ARG A 102 -6.63 -8.29 13.30
CA ARG A 102 -7.14 -8.98 14.50
C ARG A 102 -8.25 -8.19 15.19
N LYS A 103 -8.24 -6.87 15.04
CA LYS A 103 -9.24 -5.96 15.58
C LYS A 103 -9.77 -5.03 14.52
N VAL A 104 -11.07 -4.81 14.56
CA VAL A 104 -11.77 -3.87 13.68
C VAL A 104 -12.50 -2.80 14.49
N ARG A 105 -12.70 -1.63 13.89
CA ARG A 105 -13.41 -0.53 14.55
C ARG A 105 -14.92 -0.72 14.38
N LYS A 106 -15.65 -0.83 15.51
CA LYS A 106 -17.11 -0.93 15.55
C LYS A 106 -17.65 0.01 16.62
N GLY A 107 -18.58 0.89 16.27
CA GLY A 107 -19.18 1.82 17.23
C GLY A 107 -18.18 2.77 17.92
N GLY A 108 -17.06 3.10 17.27
CA GLY A 108 -16.02 3.95 17.85
C GLY A 108 -14.92 3.23 18.63
N ALA A 109 -15.13 1.98 19.04
CA ALA A 109 -14.19 1.14 19.77
C ALA A 109 -13.52 0.09 18.84
N TYR A 110 -12.33 -0.38 19.24
CA TYR A 110 -11.70 -1.54 18.61
C TYR A 110 -12.17 -2.82 19.31
N VAL A 111 -12.71 -3.75 18.52
CA VAL A 111 -13.21 -5.05 18.98
C VAL A 111 -12.48 -6.18 18.25
N PRO A 112 -12.40 -7.39 18.83
CA PRO A 112 -11.90 -8.57 18.14
C PRO A 112 -12.61 -8.76 16.80
N ASN A 113 -11.85 -9.11 15.76
CA ASN A 113 -12.38 -9.36 14.43
C ASN A 113 -12.72 -10.85 14.27
N PRO A 114 -13.98 -11.24 14.12
CA PRO A 114 -14.35 -12.64 13.93
C PRO A 114 -13.95 -13.20 12.58
N ASP A 115 -13.62 -12.34 11.61
CA ASP A 115 -13.26 -12.69 10.25
C ASP A 115 -11.74 -12.68 10.02
N TYR A 116 -10.95 -12.54 11.09
CA TYR A 116 -9.49 -12.52 11.01
C TYR A 116 -8.96 -13.81 10.39
N LEU A 117 -8.23 -13.68 9.29
CA LEU A 117 -7.68 -14.77 8.49
C LEU A 117 -8.74 -15.79 7.99
N ASP A 118 -9.95 -15.30 7.71
CA ASP A 118 -10.99 -16.11 7.06
C ASP A 118 -10.63 -16.35 5.60
N ALA A 119 -10.35 -17.62 5.27
CA ALA A 119 -9.93 -18.04 3.93
C ALA A 119 -11.05 -17.89 2.89
N GLY A 120 -12.31 -18.13 3.28
CA GLY A 120 -13.47 -17.98 2.39
C GLY A 120 -13.73 -16.51 2.06
N LEU A 121 -13.70 -15.64 3.06
CA LEU A 121 -13.84 -14.19 2.84
C LEU A 121 -12.73 -13.64 1.93
N TYR A 122 -11.50 -14.11 2.09
CA TYR A 122 -10.40 -13.74 1.20
C TYR A 122 -10.62 -14.29 -0.20
N THR A 123 -10.84 -15.59 -0.34
CA THR A 123 -10.86 -16.29 -1.64
C THR A 123 -12.07 -15.86 -2.46
N ASP A 124 -13.26 -15.99 -1.91
CA ASP A 124 -14.50 -15.79 -2.65
C ASP A 124 -14.94 -14.33 -2.68
N GLY A 125 -14.75 -13.62 -1.56
CA GLY A 125 -15.18 -12.23 -1.42
C GLY A 125 -14.25 -11.22 -2.06
N PHE A 126 -12.95 -11.56 -2.22
CA PHE A 126 -11.94 -10.60 -2.68
C PHE A 126 -11.03 -11.12 -3.80
N PHE A 127 -10.34 -12.26 -3.61
CA PHE A 127 -9.28 -12.71 -4.53
C PHE A 127 -9.82 -13.13 -5.89
N ALA A 128 -10.80 -14.03 -5.92
CA ALA A 128 -11.37 -14.50 -7.18
C ALA A 128 -11.98 -13.36 -8.03
N PRO A 129 -12.84 -12.47 -7.48
CA PRO A 129 -13.35 -11.35 -8.25
C PRO A 129 -12.26 -10.31 -8.62
N ALA A 130 -11.18 -10.16 -7.84
CA ALA A 130 -10.06 -9.32 -8.23
C ALA A 130 -9.33 -9.87 -9.46
N CYS A 131 -9.07 -11.18 -9.49
CA CYS A 131 -8.49 -11.87 -10.64
C CYS A 131 -9.39 -11.80 -11.88
N GLU A 132 -10.71 -11.97 -11.70
CA GLU A 132 -11.69 -11.86 -12.80
C GLU A 132 -11.68 -10.46 -13.43
N ILE A 133 -11.66 -9.40 -12.60
CA ILE A 133 -11.71 -8.01 -13.09
C ILE A 133 -10.41 -7.58 -13.73
N LEU A 134 -9.26 -7.90 -13.11
CA LEU A 134 -7.96 -7.34 -13.48
C LEU A 134 -7.14 -8.24 -14.40
N GLY A 135 -7.28 -9.59 -14.28
CA GLY A 135 -6.44 -10.52 -15.03
C GLY A 135 -4.95 -10.26 -14.82
N GLU A 136 -4.22 -10.09 -15.93
CA GLU A 136 -2.77 -9.81 -15.92
C GLU A 136 -2.41 -8.43 -15.35
N ALA A 137 -3.36 -7.49 -15.32
CA ALA A 137 -3.13 -6.18 -14.70
C ALA A 137 -3.06 -6.25 -13.16
N LEU A 138 -3.41 -7.37 -12.52
CA LEU A 138 -3.18 -7.59 -11.11
C LEU A 138 -1.70 -7.94 -10.88
N HIS A 139 -0.89 -6.97 -10.47
CA HIS A 139 0.54 -7.13 -10.23
C HIS A 139 0.88 -7.50 -8.78
N GLY A 140 -0.02 -7.28 -7.83
CA GLY A 140 0.25 -7.67 -6.45
C GLY A 140 -0.91 -7.52 -5.49
N LEU A 141 -0.78 -8.23 -4.36
CA LEU A 141 -1.72 -8.24 -3.25
C LEU A 141 -0.96 -7.88 -1.98
N ILE A 142 -1.42 -6.86 -1.25
CA ILE A 142 -0.82 -6.42 0.02
C ILE A 142 -1.76 -6.77 1.17
N PHE A 143 -1.34 -7.72 2.00
CA PHE A 143 -1.94 -8.02 3.29
C PHE A 143 -1.35 -7.05 4.31
N GLU A 144 -2.13 -6.16 4.89
CA GLU A 144 -1.68 -5.23 5.92
C GLU A 144 -2.15 -5.68 7.29
N GLN A 145 -1.22 -6.22 8.10
CA GLN A 145 -1.43 -6.50 9.51
C GLN A 145 -1.36 -5.21 10.31
N GLU A 146 -2.41 -4.89 11.04
CA GLU A 146 -2.53 -3.64 11.81
C GLU A 146 -1.47 -3.52 12.91
N TYR A 147 -1.25 -2.28 13.37
CA TYR A 147 -0.42 -2.03 14.54
C TYR A 147 -1.09 -2.58 15.81
N GLN A 148 -0.34 -3.39 16.54
CA GLN A 148 -0.75 -3.92 17.84
C GLN A 148 -0.03 -3.16 18.95
N ARG A 149 -0.78 -2.67 19.93
CA ARG A 149 -0.21 -2.05 21.13
C ARG A 149 0.57 -3.09 21.93
N ARG A 150 1.55 -2.63 22.71
CA ARG A 150 2.50 -3.51 23.42
C ARG A 150 1.84 -4.54 24.33
N ASP A 151 0.75 -4.17 24.98
CA ASP A 151 -0.07 -5.00 25.86
C ASP A 151 -1.03 -5.95 25.13
N GLU A 152 -1.21 -5.76 23.82
CA GLU A 152 -2.12 -6.53 22.97
C GLU A 152 -1.38 -7.38 21.92
N GLN A 153 -0.04 -7.28 21.88
CA GLN A 153 0.76 -7.98 20.89
C GLN A 153 0.72 -9.49 21.10
N ALA A 154 0.35 -10.23 20.06
CA ALA A 154 0.58 -11.66 20.04
C ALA A 154 2.08 -11.97 20.10
N PRO A 155 2.49 -13.11 20.69
CA PRO A 155 3.83 -13.62 20.50
C PRO A 155 4.15 -13.76 19.01
N PRO A 156 5.40 -13.43 18.58
CA PRO A 156 5.77 -13.53 17.16
C PRO A 156 5.53 -14.93 16.56
N GLU A 157 5.77 -15.97 17.33
CA GLU A 157 5.59 -17.36 16.93
C GLU A 157 4.12 -17.70 16.68
N VAL A 158 3.22 -17.23 17.57
CA VAL A 158 1.77 -17.41 17.42
C VAL A 158 1.26 -16.73 16.17
N MET A 159 1.72 -15.50 15.90
CA MET A 159 1.33 -14.80 14.70
C MET A 159 1.88 -15.47 13.43
N ALA A 160 3.11 -15.97 13.47
CA ALA A 160 3.68 -16.72 12.36
C ALA A 160 2.87 -18.00 12.05
N GLU A 161 2.46 -18.76 13.08
CA GLU A 161 1.60 -19.94 12.93
C GLU A 161 0.21 -19.61 12.37
N GLU A 162 -0.37 -18.46 12.77
CA GLU A 162 -1.65 -18.00 12.24
C GLU A 162 -1.57 -17.72 10.73
N TRP A 163 -0.53 -16.99 10.30
CA TRP A 163 -0.29 -16.72 8.88
C TRP A 163 0.09 -17.97 8.10
N ASP A 164 0.84 -18.89 8.70
CA ASP A 164 1.18 -20.19 8.08
C ASP A 164 -0.09 -20.98 7.74
N ARG A 165 -0.97 -21.15 8.72
CA ARG A 165 -2.26 -21.82 8.53
C ARG A 165 -3.15 -21.12 7.50
N PHE A 166 -3.18 -19.79 7.51
CA PHE A 166 -3.96 -19.03 6.53
C PHE A 166 -3.45 -19.28 5.11
N PHE A 167 -2.13 -19.15 4.89
CA PHE A 167 -1.55 -19.35 3.56
C PHE A 167 -1.61 -20.81 3.07
N ASP A 168 -1.70 -21.79 3.95
CA ASP A 168 -1.97 -23.20 3.59
C ASP A 168 -3.41 -23.41 3.10
N ASN A 169 -4.37 -22.56 3.52
CA ASN A 169 -5.79 -22.70 3.22
C ASN A 169 -6.34 -21.79 2.12
N VAL A 170 -5.51 -20.97 1.50
CA VAL A 170 -5.91 -20.06 0.41
C VAL A 170 -5.21 -20.40 -0.89
N PRO A 171 -5.77 -20.04 -2.06
CA PRO A 171 -5.12 -20.28 -3.35
C PRO A 171 -3.70 -19.74 -3.38
N ARG A 172 -2.76 -20.53 -3.89
CA ARG A 172 -1.37 -20.07 -4.08
C ARG A 172 -1.33 -19.02 -5.18
N ASP A 173 -0.66 -17.91 -4.88
CA ASP A 173 -0.43 -16.83 -5.82
C ASP A 173 0.97 -16.23 -5.55
N PRO A 174 1.84 -16.12 -6.57
CA PRO A 174 3.20 -15.64 -6.37
C PRO A 174 3.30 -14.13 -6.11
N ARG A 175 2.22 -13.38 -6.27
CA ARG A 175 2.16 -11.92 -6.17
C ARG A 175 1.78 -11.41 -4.77
N ARG A 176 1.78 -12.28 -3.74
CA ARG A 176 1.37 -11.94 -2.37
C ARG A 176 2.49 -11.26 -1.60
N HIS A 177 2.13 -10.21 -0.84
CA HIS A 177 3.05 -9.47 0.02
C HIS A 177 2.39 -9.21 1.38
N LEU A 178 3.16 -9.35 2.47
CA LEU A 178 2.69 -9.07 3.83
C LEU A 178 3.37 -7.82 4.39
N GLU A 179 2.58 -6.85 4.80
CA GLU A 179 3.00 -5.64 5.51
C GLU A 179 2.69 -5.77 6.99
N ILE A 180 3.72 -5.78 7.82
CA ILE A 180 3.61 -5.81 9.28
C ILE A 180 3.79 -4.42 9.84
N ARG A 181 2.80 -3.92 10.59
CA ARG A 181 2.82 -2.59 11.22
C ARG A 181 3.41 -2.57 12.63
N THR A 182 3.79 -3.73 13.16
CA THR A 182 4.34 -3.89 14.52
C THR A 182 5.79 -4.40 14.44
N GLY A 183 6.77 -3.55 14.74
CA GLY A 183 8.18 -3.85 14.52
C GLY A 183 8.72 -5.09 15.27
N ARG A 184 8.14 -5.47 16.44
CA ARG A 184 8.49 -6.69 17.17
C ARG A 184 8.10 -7.96 16.41
N LEU A 185 7.05 -7.91 15.61
CA LEU A 185 6.55 -9.04 14.84
C LEU A 185 7.36 -9.31 13.55
N LEU A 186 8.29 -8.44 13.20
CA LEU A 186 9.31 -8.69 12.18
C LEU A 186 10.36 -9.65 12.76
N SER A 187 10.03 -10.93 12.78
CA SER A 187 10.77 -12.01 13.45
C SER A 187 11.22 -13.08 12.46
N ARG A 188 12.20 -13.87 12.88
CA ARG A 188 12.69 -15.02 12.10
C ARG A 188 11.55 -16.01 11.80
N ALA A 189 10.74 -16.35 12.80
CA ALA A 189 9.60 -17.26 12.62
C ALA A 189 8.65 -16.78 11.52
N LEU A 190 8.33 -15.48 11.47
CA LEU A 190 7.50 -14.94 10.40
C LEU A 190 8.20 -15.02 9.05
N PHE A 191 9.47 -14.64 8.96
CA PHE A 191 10.20 -14.68 7.69
C PHE A 191 10.34 -16.11 7.13
N ASP A 192 10.49 -17.11 7.97
CA ASP A 192 10.49 -18.51 7.56
C ASP A 192 9.12 -18.93 6.97
N VAL A 193 8.01 -18.49 7.56
CA VAL A 193 6.65 -18.69 7.02
C VAL A 193 6.48 -17.99 5.67
N LEU A 194 6.89 -16.73 5.55
CA LEU A 194 6.79 -16.00 4.29
C LEU A 194 7.60 -16.70 3.18
N GLY A 195 8.82 -17.15 3.49
CA GLY A 195 9.66 -17.90 2.57
C GLY A 195 9.03 -19.22 2.14
N LYS A 196 8.45 -20.00 3.10
CA LYS A 196 7.72 -21.25 2.83
C LYS A 196 6.60 -21.05 1.80
N HIS A 197 5.86 -19.94 1.90
CA HIS A 197 4.69 -19.68 1.04
C HIS A 197 4.97 -18.79 -0.16
N GLY A 198 6.21 -18.35 -0.38
CA GLY A 198 6.55 -17.40 -1.44
C GLY A 198 5.82 -16.06 -1.29
N VAL A 199 5.63 -15.60 -0.06
CA VAL A 199 5.01 -14.30 0.25
C VAL A 199 6.11 -13.28 0.49
N GLY A 200 6.08 -12.16 -0.23
CA GLY A 200 7.06 -11.08 -0.06
C GLY A 200 6.83 -10.28 1.23
N GLN A 201 7.91 -9.81 1.84
CA GLN A 201 7.82 -8.79 2.88
C GLN A 201 7.64 -7.41 2.26
N VAL A 202 6.67 -6.63 2.73
CA VAL A 202 6.63 -5.19 2.46
C VAL A 202 7.54 -4.45 3.43
N LEU A 203 8.49 -3.66 2.90
CA LEU A 203 9.28 -2.73 3.69
C LEU A 203 8.52 -1.40 3.76
N SER A 204 8.22 -0.92 4.96
CA SER A 204 7.33 0.23 5.10
C SER A 204 7.95 1.34 5.96
N HIS A 205 8.12 2.55 5.38
CA HIS A 205 8.42 3.75 6.14
C HIS A 205 7.13 4.25 6.80
N TRP A 206 6.95 3.89 8.07
CA TRP A 206 5.73 4.18 8.82
C TRP A 206 6.04 4.48 10.29
N THR A 207 5.11 5.20 10.92
CA THR A 207 5.20 5.82 12.26
C THR A 207 5.91 4.99 13.33
N TRP A 208 5.57 3.70 13.46
CA TRP A 208 6.02 2.83 14.56
C TRP A 208 6.97 1.71 14.12
N LEU A 209 7.42 1.74 12.88
CA LEU A 209 8.36 0.76 12.36
C LEU A 209 9.82 1.25 12.49
N PRO A 210 10.79 0.33 12.57
CA PRO A 210 12.20 0.68 12.42
C PRO A 210 12.46 1.24 11.00
N SER A 211 13.68 1.76 10.76
CA SER A 211 14.07 2.25 9.43
C SER A 211 13.93 1.18 8.36
N LEU A 212 13.82 1.58 7.09
CA LEU A 212 13.76 0.65 5.97
C LEU A 212 15.00 -0.26 5.94
N ARG A 213 16.18 0.30 6.20
CA ARG A 213 17.44 -0.45 6.32
C ARG A 213 17.36 -1.53 7.41
N THR A 214 16.87 -1.19 8.60
CA THR A 214 16.70 -2.17 9.68
C THR A 214 15.73 -3.28 9.32
N GLN A 215 14.62 -2.98 8.62
CA GLN A 215 13.67 -3.98 8.15
C GLN A 215 14.32 -4.90 7.11
N TRP A 216 15.08 -4.32 6.18
CA TRP A 216 15.84 -5.02 5.16
C TRP A 216 16.88 -5.98 5.73
N GLU A 217 17.66 -5.52 6.70
CA GLU A 217 18.68 -6.32 7.40
C GLU A 217 18.05 -7.47 8.18
N LYS A 218 16.95 -7.23 8.90
CA LYS A 218 16.25 -8.26 9.67
C LYS A 218 15.76 -9.44 8.82
N SER A 219 15.38 -9.20 7.59
CA SER A 219 14.95 -10.24 6.65
C SER A 219 16.10 -10.84 5.81
N GLY A 220 17.37 -10.50 6.15
CA GLY A 220 18.53 -11.00 5.42
C GLY A 220 18.76 -10.34 4.07
N GLY A 221 18.36 -9.08 3.94
CA GLY A 221 18.50 -8.30 2.71
C GLY A 221 17.26 -8.35 1.82
N GLY A 222 16.09 -8.35 2.43
CA GLY A 222 14.79 -8.40 1.77
C GLY A 222 14.27 -9.82 1.56
N LEU A 223 12.96 -9.93 1.42
CA LEU A 223 12.25 -11.16 1.14
C LEU A 223 11.25 -10.88 0.00
N PRO A 224 11.63 -11.17 -1.25
CA PRO A 224 10.73 -10.98 -2.40
C PRO A 224 9.62 -12.04 -2.39
N SER A 225 8.53 -11.74 -3.09
CA SER A 225 7.44 -12.68 -3.34
C SER A 225 7.83 -13.76 -4.37
N GLY A 226 6.97 -14.73 -4.58
CA GLY A 226 7.22 -15.87 -5.46
C GLY A 226 7.44 -15.50 -6.93
N ASP A 227 6.97 -14.32 -7.38
CA ASP A 227 7.25 -13.75 -8.70
C ASP A 227 8.56 -12.93 -8.75
N GLY A 228 9.33 -12.91 -7.66
CA GLY A 228 10.57 -12.16 -7.55
C GLY A 228 10.39 -10.66 -7.31
N SER A 229 9.23 -10.20 -6.88
CA SER A 229 9.00 -8.78 -6.60
C SER A 229 9.18 -8.42 -5.12
N GLN A 230 9.78 -7.26 -4.88
CA GLN A 230 9.92 -6.62 -3.57
C GLN A 230 9.05 -5.35 -3.52
N VAL A 231 8.36 -5.14 -2.43
CA VAL A 231 7.55 -3.93 -2.24
C VAL A 231 8.16 -3.04 -1.16
N VAL A 232 8.28 -1.75 -1.47
CA VAL A 232 8.63 -0.67 -0.53
C VAL A 232 7.49 0.34 -0.50
N ARG A 233 7.10 0.76 0.69
CA ARG A 233 6.05 1.77 0.89
C ARG A 233 6.55 2.94 1.74
N LEU A 234 6.51 4.15 1.19
CA LEU A 234 6.71 5.39 1.94
C LEU A 234 5.35 5.97 2.33
N VAL A 235 4.93 5.80 3.57
CA VAL A 235 3.54 6.10 3.99
C VAL A 235 3.44 7.31 4.89
N THR A 236 4.08 7.26 6.06
CA THR A 236 4.02 8.32 7.07
C THR A 236 5.38 8.39 7.75
N PRO A 237 5.97 9.58 7.92
CA PRO A 237 7.24 9.74 8.61
C PRO A 237 7.21 9.12 10.00
N ARG A 238 8.34 8.52 10.39
CA ARG A 238 8.51 7.90 11.70
C ARG A 238 8.28 8.92 12.81
N GLY A 239 7.59 8.51 13.87
CA GLY A 239 7.27 9.38 15.00
C GLY A 239 6.17 10.42 14.73
N LYS A 240 5.64 10.51 13.51
CA LYS A 240 4.52 11.38 13.17
C LYS A 240 3.22 10.59 13.07
N THR A 241 2.12 11.19 13.50
CA THR A 241 0.78 10.61 13.36
C THR A 241 0.21 10.89 11.97
N TYR A 242 -0.86 10.16 11.63
CA TYR A 242 -1.64 10.39 10.41
C TYR A 242 -2.14 11.84 10.32
N GLU A 243 -2.70 12.38 11.42
CA GLU A 243 -3.29 13.71 11.44
C GLU A 243 -2.26 14.82 11.28
N GLU A 244 -1.12 14.71 11.98
CA GLU A 244 -0.01 15.68 11.85
C GLU A 244 0.50 15.74 10.42
N THR A 245 0.74 14.59 9.80
CA THR A 245 1.28 14.55 8.44
C THR A 245 0.26 14.96 7.39
N TYR A 246 -1.02 14.63 7.60
CA TYR A 246 -2.09 15.08 6.72
C TYR A 246 -2.24 16.61 6.76
N THR A 247 -2.28 17.18 7.97
CA THR A 247 -2.42 18.63 8.18
C THR A 247 -1.26 19.41 7.57
N ALA A 248 -0.03 18.91 7.75
CA ALA A 248 1.17 19.56 7.22
C ALA A 248 1.28 19.45 5.69
N ALA A 249 0.83 18.33 5.11
CA ALA A 249 0.99 18.05 3.69
C ALA A 249 -0.15 18.54 2.80
N HIS A 250 -1.36 18.74 3.35
CA HIS A 250 -2.50 19.22 2.57
C HIS A 250 -2.25 20.64 2.01
N PRO A 251 -2.52 20.90 0.72
CA PRO A 251 -3.31 20.16 -0.26
C PRO A 251 -2.51 19.15 -1.14
N PHE A 252 -1.30 18.76 -0.76
CA PHE A 252 -0.46 17.77 -1.45
C PHE A 252 0.08 18.23 -2.81
N ASP A 253 0.30 19.50 -3.00
CA ASP A 253 0.78 20.12 -4.24
C ASP A 253 2.29 20.43 -4.24
N ALA A 254 2.93 20.37 -3.06
CA ALA A 254 4.35 20.65 -2.88
C ALA A 254 5.02 19.73 -1.86
N MET A 255 6.36 19.68 -1.92
CA MET A 255 7.17 19.08 -0.86
C MET A 255 7.10 19.94 0.41
N VAL A 256 6.97 19.28 1.57
CA VAL A 256 7.02 19.93 2.89
C VAL A 256 8.40 19.76 3.48
N GLU A 257 9.09 20.85 3.74
CA GLU A 257 10.44 20.86 4.31
C GLU A 257 10.48 20.10 5.66
N GLY A 258 11.51 19.28 5.86
CA GLY A 258 11.71 18.50 7.09
C GLY A 258 10.68 17.38 7.33
N MET A 259 9.72 17.15 6.41
CA MET A 259 8.73 16.10 6.57
C MET A 259 9.26 14.74 6.14
N LEU A 260 9.92 14.66 4.99
CA LEU A 260 10.66 13.46 4.58
C LEU A 260 11.95 13.41 5.40
N HIS A 261 12.07 12.42 6.29
CA HIS A 261 13.25 12.30 7.16
C HIS A 261 14.56 12.21 6.36
N ASP A 262 15.61 12.80 6.92
CA ASP A 262 16.97 12.66 6.39
C ASP A 262 17.36 11.18 6.32
N GLY A 263 18.02 10.80 5.24
CA GLY A 263 18.41 9.42 4.97
C GLY A 263 17.32 8.53 4.37
N THR A 264 16.03 8.95 4.32
CA THR A 264 14.96 8.10 3.75
C THR A 264 15.13 7.87 2.26
N VAL A 265 15.58 8.88 1.52
CA VAL A 265 15.84 8.76 0.08
C VAL A 265 17.01 7.82 -0.16
N GLU A 266 18.10 8.03 0.56
CA GLU A 266 19.33 7.25 0.48
C GLU A 266 19.06 5.77 0.86
N GLU A 267 18.37 5.50 1.97
CA GLU A 267 17.97 4.13 2.35
C GLU A 267 17.10 3.48 1.26
N THR A 268 16.17 4.24 0.66
CA THR A 268 15.31 3.72 -0.40
C THR A 268 16.14 3.37 -1.64
N VAL A 269 17.06 4.23 -2.05
CA VAL A 269 17.94 4.01 -3.21
C VAL A 269 18.88 2.83 -2.98
N GLU A 270 19.44 2.67 -1.79
CA GLU A 270 20.25 1.50 -1.43
C GLU A 270 19.45 0.19 -1.55
N ILE A 271 18.21 0.18 -1.09
CA ILE A 271 17.32 -0.99 -1.21
C ILE A 271 17.01 -1.26 -2.68
N ILE A 272 16.69 -0.23 -3.48
CA ILE A 272 16.45 -0.38 -4.92
C ILE A 272 17.67 -1.04 -5.59
N ARG A 273 18.88 -0.52 -5.33
CA ARG A 273 20.14 -1.08 -5.89
C ARG A 273 20.33 -2.54 -5.46
N GLY A 274 20.09 -2.86 -4.18
CA GLY A 274 20.21 -4.22 -3.66
C GLY A 274 19.21 -5.20 -4.29
N VAL A 275 17.98 -4.78 -4.56
CA VAL A 275 16.96 -5.60 -5.22
C VAL A 275 17.32 -5.83 -6.70
N VAL A 276 17.69 -4.77 -7.41
CA VAL A 276 18.06 -4.84 -8.84
C VAL A 276 19.32 -5.71 -9.05
N GLN A 277 20.34 -5.59 -8.19
CA GLN A 277 21.54 -6.42 -8.25
C GLN A 277 21.26 -7.92 -8.09
N ARG A 278 20.16 -8.29 -7.43
CA ARG A 278 19.71 -9.69 -7.29
C ARG A 278 18.82 -10.17 -8.44
N GLY A 279 18.60 -9.35 -9.46
CA GLY A 279 17.70 -9.65 -10.57
C GLY A 279 16.21 -9.64 -10.19
N SER A 280 15.87 -9.07 -9.05
CA SER A 280 14.49 -8.93 -8.56
C SER A 280 13.87 -7.61 -9.02
N ARG A 281 12.53 -7.55 -9.07
CA ARG A 281 11.78 -6.35 -9.40
C ARG A 281 11.40 -5.62 -8.11
N LEU A 282 11.47 -4.28 -8.10
CA LEU A 282 11.01 -3.49 -6.96
C LEU A 282 9.82 -2.62 -7.36
N TYR A 283 8.78 -2.63 -6.52
CA TYR A 283 7.66 -1.70 -6.58
C TYR A 283 7.74 -0.73 -5.40
N LEU A 284 7.80 0.56 -5.71
CA LEU A 284 7.87 1.64 -4.74
C LEU A 284 6.56 2.43 -4.73
N PHE A 285 5.81 2.36 -3.63
CA PHE A 285 4.58 3.13 -3.44
C PHE A 285 4.80 4.27 -2.47
N ILE A 286 4.51 5.49 -2.92
CA ILE A 286 4.71 6.72 -2.15
C ILE A 286 3.36 7.34 -1.84
N ASN A 287 3.12 7.62 -0.56
CA ASN A 287 1.96 8.41 -0.13
C ASN A 287 2.35 9.88 0.01
N ASN A 288 1.45 10.78 -0.34
CA ASN A 288 1.67 12.23 -0.18
C ASN A 288 2.10 12.62 1.25
N ARG A 289 1.61 11.90 2.26
CA ARG A 289 1.97 12.13 3.67
C ARG A 289 3.41 11.78 4.00
N ALA A 290 4.14 11.12 3.13
CA ALA A 290 5.56 10.85 3.36
C ALA A 290 6.41 12.13 3.33
N GLY A 291 6.00 13.13 2.56
CA GLY A 291 6.77 14.37 2.41
C GLY A 291 6.04 15.50 1.67
N GLY A 292 4.69 15.42 1.53
CA GLY A 292 3.86 16.48 0.95
C GLY A 292 3.34 16.18 -0.46
N ASN A 293 4.18 15.70 -1.37
CA ASN A 293 3.81 15.43 -2.76
C ASN A 293 4.51 14.17 -3.26
N ALA A 294 3.77 13.11 -3.51
CA ALA A 294 4.33 11.81 -3.90
C ALA A 294 5.06 11.82 -5.25
N PRO A 295 4.57 12.48 -6.32
CA PRO A 295 5.31 12.62 -7.57
C PRO A 295 6.68 13.28 -7.41
N LEU A 296 6.78 14.36 -6.63
CA LEU A 296 8.06 15.05 -6.40
C LEU A 296 9.03 14.19 -5.57
N ILE A 297 8.53 13.41 -4.60
CA ILE A 297 9.36 12.43 -3.87
C ILE A 297 9.88 11.36 -4.81
N ALA A 298 9.02 10.83 -5.71
CA ALA A 298 9.42 9.84 -6.70
C ALA A 298 10.52 10.38 -7.63
N GLN A 299 10.38 11.61 -8.11
CA GLN A 299 11.41 12.28 -8.94
C GLN A 299 12.73 12.44 -8.18
N ARG A 300 12.70 12.82 -6.90
CA ARG A 300 13.91 12.95 -6.07
C ARG A 300 14.63 11.60 -5.94
N ILE A 301 13.88 10.53 -5.65
CA ILE A 301 14.45 9.17 -5.55
C ILE A 301 15.02 8.71 -6.91
N ALA A 302 14.32 8.98 -8.01
CA ALA A 302 14.80 8.62 -9.35
C ALA A 302 16.10 9.32 -9.72
N ARG A 303 16.24 10.61 -9.43
CA ARG A 303 17.48 11.37 -9.66
C ARG A 303 18.65 10.84 -8.83
N GLU A 304 18.41 10.45 -7.58
CA GLU A 304 19.45 9.88 -6.71
C GLU A 304 19.84 8.45 -7.14
N PHE A 305 18.89 7.70 -7.69
CA PHE A 305 19.15 6.36 -8.21
C PHE A 305 19.92 6.38 -9.54
N MET A 306 19.56 7.29 -10.44
CA MET A 306 20.18 7.49 -11.75
C MET A 306 20.75 8.93 -11.79
N PRO A 307 21.90 9.20 -11.14
CA PRO A 307 22.53 10.51 -11.27
C PRO A 307 22.85 10.76 -12.74
N GLU A 308 22.59 11.98 -13.20
CA GLU A 308 22.96 12.40 -14.53
C GLU A 308 24.47 12.12 -14.72
N THR A 309 24.81 11.30 -15.69
CA THR A 309 26.20 11.16 -16.13
C THR A 309 26.56 12.43 -16.89
N ASP A 310 27.44 13.25 -16.33
CA ASP A 310 28.04 14.43 -16.98
C ASP A 310 28.65 14.07 -18.37
#